data_a16255c5c9dd44ea96fef2bca2035ec6
#
_entry.id   a16255c5c9dd44ea96fef2bca2035ec6
#
_cell.length_a   1.000
_cell.length_b   1.000
_cell.length_c   1.000
_cell.angle_alpha   90.00
_cell.angle_beta   90.00
_cell.angle_gamma   90.00
#
_symmetry.space_group_name_H-M   'P 1'
#
loop_
_entity.id
_entity.type
_entity.pdbx_description
1 polymer ?
#
loop_
_entity_poly.entity_id
_entity_poly.type
_entity_poly.pdbx_seq_one_letter_code
_entity_poly.pdbx_strand_id
1 'polypeptide(L)'
;AFETMLEKACEYIDDFVIGCDDEEEKQQQIFEVASIAANNDPKIGSLIADALQQTNYEGIITVEESHNNKHSFDIVEGMELDSGYASPHFITEQGSFECSLDSVHIHLSNDIITQNDQLVPAMEAALSDQKALLVIAKGIEGEALQTLIVNVQNGMMRACAVTLQPFHFDEVMQDLEALVGDSNIIGKAVIGKGYTRLIGAKGDIKTRCDVLNEQITKADL
;
A
#
# COMPACT_ATOMS: atom_id res chain seq x y z
N ALA A 1 -19.25 -32.73 20.36
CA ALA A 1 -18.43 -32.53 21.58
C ALA A 1 -17.35 -31.45 21.37
N PHE A 2 -16.62 -31.48 20.23
CA PHE A 2 -15.59 -30.46 19.96
C PHE A 2 -16.21 -29.11 19.58
N GLU A 3 -17.25 -29.12 18.73
CA GLU A 3 -18.01 -27.92 18.35
C GLU A 3 -18.64 -27.23 19.58
N THR A 4 -19.25 -28.02 20.48
CA THR A 4 -19.85 -27.49 21.69
C THR A 4 -18.83 -26.94 22.71
N MET A 5 -17.59 -27.43 22.67
CA MET A 5 -16.50 -26.84 23.47
C MET A 5 -16.00 -25.55 22.82
N LEU A 6 -15.94 -25.46 21.49
CA LEU A 6 -15.55 -24.26 20.78
C LEU A 6 -16.57 -23.14 21.00
N GLU A 7 -17.88 -23.44 20.85
CA GLU A 7 -18.96 -22.48 21.12
C GLU A 7 -18.87 -21.91 22.55
N LYS A 8 -18.72 -22.79 23.57
CA LYS A 8 -18.55 -22.33 24.94
C LYS A 8 -17.28 -21.53 25.20
N ALA A 9 -16.19 -21.82 24.46
CA ALA A 9 -14.98 -21.05 24.58
C ALA A 9 -15.15 -19.66 23.93
N CYS A 10 -15.86 -19.56 22.81
CA CYS A 10 -16.20 -18.28 22.19
C CYS A 10 -17.12 -17.45 23.10
N GLU A 11 -18.21 -18.03 23.61
CA GLU A 11 -19.10 -17.37 24.59
C GLU A 11 -18.33 -16.86 25.82
N TYR A 12 -17.39 -17.67 26.35
CA TYR A 12 -16.56 -17.27 27.50
C TYR A 12 -15.59 -16.13 27.14
N ILE A 13 -15.04 -16.09 25.91
CA ILE A 13 -14.18 -15.00 25.46
C ILE A 13 -15.01 -13.73 25.27
N ASP A 14 -16.22 -13.83 24.70
CA ASP A 14 -17.12 -12.70 24.47
C ASP A 14 -17.52 -12.00 25.78
N ASP A 15 -17.64 -12.74 26.88
CA ASP A 15 -17.89 -12.18 28.22
C ASP A 15 -16.73 -11.31 28.76
N PHE A 16 -15.52 -11.46 28.21
CA PHE A 16 -14.34 -10.65 28.57
C PHE A 16 -14.03 -9.56 27.56
N VAL A 17 -14.78 -9.43 26.46
CA VAL A 17 -14.59 -8.34 25.50
C VAL A 17 -15.02 -7.03 26.15
N ILE A 18 -14.06 -6.17 26.35
CA ILE A 18 -14.29 -4.81 26.85
C ILE A 18 -14.67 -3.96 25.64
N GLY A 19 -15.97 -3.67 25.51
CA GLY A 19 -16.46 -2.71 24.53
C GLY A 19 -16.06 -1.30 24.96
N CYS A 20 -15.48 -0.52 24.06
CA CYS A 20 -15.21 0.89 24.25
C CYS A 20 -16.12 1.70 23.37
N ASP A 21 -17.10 2.37 23.97
CA ASP A 21 -17.99 3.31 23.29
C ASP A 21 -17.42 4.74 23.30
N ASP A 22 -16.44 5.03 24.16
CA ASP A 22 -15.81 6.33 24.32
C ASP A 22 -14.41 6.34 23.65
N GLU A 23 -14.14 7.37 22.87
CA GLU A 23 -12.84 7.52 22.17
C GLU A 23 -11.66 7.67 23.14
N GLU A 24 -11.87 8.31 24.29
CA GLU A 24 -10.82 8.47 25.31
C GLU A 24 -10.46 7.11 25.95
N GLU A 25 -11.46 6.28 26.25
CA GLU A 25 -11.24 4.93 26.77
C GLU A 25 -10.56 4.04 25.75
N LYS A 26 -10.97 4.12 24.48
CA LYS A 26 -10.34 3.39 23.36
C LYS A 26 -8.87 3.76 23.19
N GLN A 27 -8.55 5.05 23.23
CA GLN A 27 -7.17 5.51 23.15
C GLN A 27 -6.32 5.00 24.32
N GLN A 28 -6.88 5.04 25.54
CA GLN A 28 -6.19 4.56 26.73
C GLN A 28 -5.92 3.05 26.66
N GLN A 29 -6.86 2.25 26.22
CA GLN A 29 -6.68 0.80 26.07
C GLN A 29 -5.63 0.47 25.01
N ILE A 30 -5.65 1.17 23.86
CA ILE A 30 -4.64 1.00 22.83
C ILE A 30 -3.24 1.37 23.35
N PHE A 31 -3.14 2.45 24.10
CA PHE A 31 -1.88 2.86 24.75
C PHE A 31 -1.36 1.77 25.70
N GLU A 32 -2.23 1.18 26.52
CA GLU A 32 -1.86 0.12 27.45
C GLU A 32 -1.39 -1.14 26.72
N VAL A 33 -2.14 -1.59 25.72
CA VAL A 33 -1.80 -2.78 24.92
C VAL A 33 -0.50 -2.54 24.15
N ALA A 34 -0.36 -1.39 23.49
CA ALA A 34 0.85 -1.05 22.73
C ALA A 34 2.07 -0.92 23.65
N SER A 35 1.90 -0.36 24.85
CA SER A 35 2.99 -0.25 25.83
C SER A 35 3.45 -1.63 26.32
N ILE A 36 2.52 -2.53 26.59
CA ILE A 36 2.84 -3.92 26.99
C ILE A 36 3.55 -4.65 25.86
N ALA A 37 3.06 -4.54 24.63
CA ALA A 37 3.67 -5.15 23.44
C ALA A 37 5.08 -4.61 23.17
N ALA A 38 5.33 -3.34 23.49
CA ALA A 38 6.64 -2.68 23.39
C ALA A 38 7.54 -2.93 24.61
N ASN A 39 7.37 -4.03 25.32
CA ASN A 39 8.11 -4.39 26.54
C ASN A 39 8.01 -3.34 27.66
N ASN A 40 6.81 -2.82 27.88
CA ASN A 40 6.47 -1.77 28.83
C ASN A 40 7.18 -0.41 28.56
N ASP A 41 7.42 -0.09 27.28
CA ASP A 41 7.87 1.25 26.89
C ASP A 41 6.68 2.18 26.64
N PRO A 42 6.37 3.14 27.54
CA PRO A 42 5.26 4.04 27.39
C PRO A 42 5.44 5.06 26.27
N LYS A 43 6.67 5.31 25.80
CA LYS A 43 6.94 6.22 24.69
C LYS A 43 6.48 5.62 23.37
N ILE A 44 6.78 4.34 23.16
CA ILE A 44 6.32 3.60 21.97
C ILE A 44 4.79 3.42 22.04
N GLY A 45 4.26 3.10 23.22
CA GLY A 45 2.81 2.99 23.43
C GLY A 45 2.06 4.26 23.06
N SER A 46 2.51 5.42 23.55
CA SER A 46 1.92 6.72 23.21
C SER A 46 2.00 7.01 21.70
N LEU A 47 3.15 6.76 21.09
CA LEU A 47 3.36 7.01 19.66
C LEU A 47 2.41 6.18 18.79
N ILE A 48 2.17 4.92 19.13
CA ILE A 48 1.24 4.05 18.42
C ILE A 48 -0.21 4.48 18.63
N ALA A 49 -0.57 4.83 19.88
CA ALA A 49 -1.92 5.29 20.20
C ALA A 49 -2.26 6.60 19.47
N ASP A 50 -1.32 7.54 19.42
CA ASP A 50 -1.48 8.81 18.71
C ASP A 50 -1.60 8.60 17.19
N ALA A 51 -0.81 7.68 16.62
CA ALA A 51 -0.88 7.35 15.20
C ALA A 51 -2.23 6.71 14.83
N LEU A 52 -2.72 5.76 15.62
CA LEU A 52 -4.03 5.12 15.40
C LEU A 52 -5.19 6.10 15.55
N GLN A 53 -5.13 6.99 16.54
CA GLN A 53 -6.15 8.02 16.71
C GLN A 53 -6.26 8.95 15.50
N GLN A 54 -5.11 9.37 14.95
CA GLN A 54 -5.08 10.27 13.79
C GLN A 54 -5.55 9.59 12.50
N THR A 55 -5.48 8.27 12.41
CA THR A 55 -6.00 7.49 11.28
C THR A 55 -7.41 6.95 11.50
N ASN A 56 -8.13 7.46 12.50
CA ASN A 56 -9.46 6.97 12.91
C ASN A 56 -9.51 5.46 13.16
N TYR A 57 -8.40 4.87 13.60
CA TYR A 57 -8.23 3.44 13.89
C TYR A 57 -8.36 2.49 12.68
N GLU A 58 -8.41 3.03 11.47
CA GLU A 58 -8.55 2.26 10.21
C GLU A 58 -7.26 2.24 9.37
N GLY A 59 -6.23 2.99 9.80
CA GLY A 59 -4.97 3.11 9.06
C GLY A 59 -4.07 1.88 9.19
N ILE A 60 -3.31 1.60 8.14
CA ILE A 60 -2.23 0.59 8.15
C ILE A 60 -0.98 1.23 8.78
N ILE A 61 -0.44 0.59 9.82
CA ILE A 61 0.81 1.02 10.45
C ILE A 61 1.95 0.16 9.93
N THR A 62 2.94 0.81 9.32
CA THR A 62 4.20 0.20 8.92
C THR A 62 5.33 0.74 9.78
N VAL A 63 6.32 -0.13 10.08
CA VAL A 63 7.49 0.24 10.89
C VAL A 63 8.71 0.26 9.99
N GLU A 64 9.41 1.39 9.98
CA GLU A 64 10.64 1.59 9.21
C GLU A 64 11.80 2.03 10.13
N GLU A 65 13.02 1.75 9.73
CA GLU A 65 14.20 2.24 10.45
C GLU A 65 14.41 3.73 10.20
N SER A 66 14.46 4.50 11.29
CA SER A 66 14.72 5.94 11.22
C SER A 66 16.23 6.22 11.21
N HIS A 67 16.70 7.05 10.28
CA HIS A 67 18.08 7.52 10.24
C HIS A 67 18.42 8.53 11.34
N ASN A 68 17.43 9.02 12.10
CA ASN A 68 17.57 10.15 13.01
C ASN A 68 17.67 9.77 14.50
N ASN A 69 17.77 8.51 14.86
CA ASN A 69 17.73 8.04 16.27
C ASN A 69 16.56 8.60 17.11
N LYS A 70 15.47 9.00 16.47
CA LYS A 70 14.25 9.46 17.12
C LYS A 70 13.06 8.62 16.63
N HIS A 71 12.18 8.30 17.55
CA HIS A 71 10.89 7.72 17.21
C HIS A 71 9.95 8.85 16.77
N SER A 72 9.42 8.75 15.58
CA SER A 72 8.40 9.64 15.03
C SER A 72 7.49 8.84 14.11
N PHE A 73 6.30 9.32 13.87
CA PHE A 73 5.42 8.77 12.85
C PHE A 73 4.98 9.88 11.90
N ASP A 74 4.76 9.52 10.66
CA ASP A 74 4.22 10.39 9.62
C ASP A 74 2.98 9.72 9.04
N ILE A 75 1.91 10.49 8.86
CA ILE A 75 0.67 10.00 8.25
C ILE A 75 0.69 10.40 6.78
N VAL A 76 0.49 9.41 5.92
CA VAL A 76 0.45 9.60 4.47
C VAL A 76 -0.80 8.96 3.90
N GLU A 77 -1.51 9.68 3.04
CA GLU A 77 -2.60 9.11 2.27
C GLU A 77 -2.03 8.27 1.14
N GLY A 78 -2.47 7.03 1.04
CA GLY A 78 -1.94 6.12 0.03
C GLY A 78 -2.55 4.73 0.08
N MET A 79 -1.94 3.81 -0.64
CA MET A 79 -2.33 2.41 -0.71
C MET A 79 -1.09 1.52 -0.69
N GLU A 80 -1.20 0.38 -0.03
CA GLU A 80 -0.19 -0.68 -0.10
C GLU A 80 -0.74 -1.88 -0.88
N LEU A 81 0.06 -2.40 -1.80
CA LEU A 81 -0.25 -3.58 -2.61
C LEU A 81 0.68 -4.72 -2.20
N ASP A 82 0.15 -5.93 -2.05
CA ASP A 82 0.91 -7.16 -1.80
C ASP A 82 1.59 -7.68 -3.08
N SER A 83 2.27 -6.79 -3.79
CA SER A 83 2.96 -7.08 -5.04
C SER A 83 4.20 -6.21 -5.16
N GLY A 84 5.31 -6.82 -5.55
CA GLY A 84 6.59 -6.15 -5.68
C GLY A 84 7.05 -5.95 -7.13
N TYR A 85 8.28 -5.49 -7.30
CA TYR A 85 8.84 -5.24 -8.60
C TYR A 85 8.96 -6.53 -9.45
N ALA A 86 8.70 -6.41 -10.75
CA ALA A 86 8.81 -7.51 -11.72
C ALA A 86 10.27 -7.96 -11.96
N SER A 87 11.24 -7.10 -11.67
CA SER A 87 12.67 -7.41 -11.85
C SER A 87 13.55 -6.68 -10.83
N PRO A 88 14.57 -7.34 -10.26
CA PRO A 88 15.56 -6.72 -9.37
C PRO A 88 16.37 -5.58 -10.04
N HIS A 89 16.37 -5.48 -11.36
CA HIS A 89 17.06 -4.42 -12.10
C HIS A 89 16.46 -3.02 -11.89
N PHE A 90 15.26 -2.94 -11.29
CA PHE A 90 14.62 -1.67 -10.94
C PHE A 90 15.04 -1.11 -9.58
N ILE A 91 15.80 -1.87 -8.79
CA ILE A 91 16.25 -1.44 -7.45
C ILE A 91 17.10 -0.19 -7.57
N THR A 92 16.70 0.87 -6.86
CA THR A 92 17.44 2.12 -6.77
C THR A 92 18.27 2.21 -5.49
N GLU A 93 17.82 1.57 -4.42
CA GLU A 93 18.46 1.55 -3.12
C GLU A 93 19.00 0.17 -2.79
N GLN A 94 20.32 -0.02 -2.94
CA GLN A 94 20.96 -1.33 -2.72
C GLN A 94 20.93 -1.79 -1.26
N GLY A 95 20.79 -0.87 -0.31
CA GLY A 95 20.76 -1.19 1.13
C GLY A 95 19.46 -1.83 1.59
N SER A 96 18.32 -1.33 1.09
CA SER A 96 16.97 -1.80 1.42
C SER A 96 16.39 -2.76 0.37
N PHE A 97 17.02 -2.91 -0.79
CA PHE A 97 16.51 -3.65 -1.95
C PHE A 97 15.17 -3.12 -2.45
N GLU A 98 14.99 -1.82 -2.40
CA GLU A 98 13.78 -1.12 -2.80
C GLU A 98 14.02 -0.26 -4.04
N CYS A 99 12.92 -0.01 -4.76
CA CYS A 99 12.85 0.99 -5.81
C CYS A 99 12.03 2.18 -5.28
N SER A 100 12.69 3.31 -5.03
CA SER A 100 12.04 4.54 -4.60
C SER A 100 11.92 5.51 -5.77
N LEU A 101 10.69 5.91 -6.10
CA LEU A 101 10.37 6.81 -7.19
C LEU A 101 9.60 8.01 -6.66
N ASP A 102 10.05 9.22 -6.96
CA ASP A 102 9.37 10.46 -6.63
C ASP A 102 8.73 11.05 -7.87
N SER A 103 7.56 11.66 -7.70
CA SER A 103 6.77 12.28 -8.78
C SER A 103 6.53 11.29 -9.92
N VAL A 104 5.62 10.36 -9.69
CA VAL A 104 5.46 9.15 -10.49
C VAL A 104 4.24 9.25 -11.39
N HIS A 105 4.43 8.99 -12.69
CA HIS A 105 3.36 8.73 -13.64
C HIS A 105 3.01 7.25 -13.59
N ILE A 106 1.76 6.91 -13.30
CA ILE A 106 1.29 5.53 -13.24
C ILE A 106 0.66 5.13 -14.56
N HIS A 107 1.05 3.97 -15.07
CA HIS A 107 0.41 3.29 -16.18
C HIS A 107 -0.23 2.00 -15.69
N LEU A 108 -1.57 1.95 -15.73
CA LEU A 108 -2.37 0.78 -15.36
C LEU A 108 -2.73 -0.02 -16.61
N SER A 109 -2.57 -1.35 -16.57
CA SER A 109 -2.97 -2.23 -17.66
C SER A 109 -3.63 -3.50 -17.13
N ASN A 110 -4.80 -3.81 -17.67
CA ASN A 110 -5.54 -5.03 -17.37
C ASN A 110 -5.00 -6.27 -18.09
N ASP A 111 -4.06 -6.07 -19.00
CA ASP A 111 -3.47 -7.11 -19.83
C ASP A 111 -2.03 -7.42 -19.44
N ILE A 112 -1.51 -8.53 -19.99
CA ILE A 112 -0.08 -8.84 -19.94
C ILE A 112 0.62 -8.02 -21.03
N ILE A 113 1.55 -7.18 -20.63
CA ILE A 113 2.33 -6.32 -21.53
C ILE A 113 3.53 -7.12 -22.03
N THR A 114 3.58 -7.38 -23.33
CA THR A 114 4.66 -8.15 -23.96
C THR A 114 5.41 -7.37 -25.05
N GLN A 115 4.76 -6.39 -25.67
CA GLN A 115 5.28 -5.61 -26.79
C GLN A 115 5.56 -4.15 -26.39
N ASN A 116 6.54 -3.55 -27.05
CA ASN A 116 6.95 -2.18 -26.76
C ASN A 116 5.88 -1.14 -27.06
N ASP A 117 5.10 -1.34 -28.10
CA ASP A 117 4.01 -0.41 -28.52
C ASP A 117 2.98 -0.17 -27.41
N GLN A 118 2.83 -1.11 -26.49
CA GLN A 118 1.94 -0.98 -25.32
C GLN A 118 2.52 -0.02 -24.26
N LEU A 119 3.85 0.10 -24.18
CA LEU A 119 4.54 0.95 -23.20
C LEU A 119 4.99 2.30 -23.72
N VAL A 120 5.26 2.41 -25.02
CA VAL A 120 5.81 3.64 -25.64
C VAL A 120 5.00 4.88 -25.28
N PRO A 121 3.66 4.90 -25.37
CA PRO A 121 2.89 6.09 -25.01
C PRO A 121 3.07 6.52 -23.54
N ALA A 122 3.14 5.55 -22.62
CA ALA A 122 3.33 5.83 -21.20
C ALA A 122 4.76 6.32 -20.92
N MET A 123 5.76 5.75 -21.60
CA MET A 123 7.14 6.18 -21.47
C MET A 123 7.34 7.60 -22.01
N GLU A 124 6.75 7.92 -23.15
CA GLU A 124 6.80 9.27 -23.76
C GLU A 124 6.11 10.30 -22.86
N ALA A 125 4.95 9.98 -22.28
CA ALA A 125 4.25 10.86 -21.36
C ALA A 125 5.07 11.12 -20.09
N ALA A 126 5.65 10.07 -19.47
CA ALA A 126 6.49 10.22 -18.30
C ALA A 126 7.76 11.05 -18.58
N LEU A 127 8.42 10.83 -19.73
CA LEU A 127 9.60 11.58 -20.14
C LEU A 127 9.27 13.04 -20.45
N SER A 128 8.15 13.31 -21.13
CA SER A 128 7.69 14.66 -21.43
C SER A 128 7.45 15.48 -20.16
N ASP A 129 6.90 14.84 -19.16
CA ASP A 129 6.61 15.43 -17.85
C ASP A 129 7.81 15.44 -16.89
N GLN A 130 8.93 14.85 -17.30
CA GLN A 130 10.13 14.64 -16.46
C GLN A 130 9.84 13.87 -15.15
N LYS A 131 8.92 12.91 -15.21
CA LYS A 131 8.50 12.10 -14.07
C LYS A 131 9.05 10.68 -14.19
N ALA A 132 9.05 9.97 -13.05
CA ALA A 132 9.28 8.54 -13.05
C ALA A 132 8.06 7.80 -13.61
N LEU A 133 8.25 6.61 -14.17
CA LEU A 133 7.18 5.76 -14.66
C LEU A 133 7.01 4.54 -13.76
N LEU A 134 5.80 4.31 -13.28
CA LEU A 134 5.41 3.07 -12.63
C LEU A 134 4.38 2.35 -13.49
N VAL A 135 4.73 1.17 -13.96
CA VAL A 135 3.82 0.30 -14.71
C VAL A 135 3.25 -0.73 -13.76
N ILE A 136 1.93 -0.78 -13.64
CA ILE A 136 1.21 -1.79 -12.86
C ILE A 136 0.32 -2.56 -13.83
N ALA A 137 0.58 -3.85 -13.98
CA ALA A 137 -0.11 -4.69 -14.95
C ALA A 137 -0.34 -6.09 -14.39
N LYS A 138 -1.20 -6.84 -15.07
CA LYS A 138 -1.38 -8.28 -14.81
C LYS A 138 -0.11 -9.09 -15.02
N GLY A 139 0.76 -8.63 -15.92
CA GLY A 139 2.09 -9.16 -16.18
C GLY A 139 2.86 -8.22 -17.09
N ILE A 140 4.18 -8.27 -16.98
CA ILE A 140 5.06 -7.62 -17.92
C ILE A 140 6.20 -8.57 -18.29
N GLU A 141 6.36 -8.86 -19.55
CA GLU A 141 7.26 -9.91 -20.04
C GLU A 141 7.90 -9.53 -21.37
N GLY A 142 8.84 -10.37 -21.81
CA GLY A 142 9.42 -10.32 -23.16
C GLY A 142 10.14 -9.02 -23.47
N GLU A 143 9.85 -8.47 -24.64
CA GLU A 143 10.53 -7.29 -25.18
C GLU A 143 10.20 -6.02 -24.40
N ALA A 144 8.96 -5.88 -23.92
CA ALA A 144 8.52 -4.74 -23.13
C ALA A 144 9.30 -4.60 -21.81
N LEU A 145 9.45 -5.70 -21.06
CA LEU A 145 10.22 -5.71 -19.83
C LEU A 145 11.69 -5.41 -20.07
N GLN A 146 12.30 -6.00 -21.11
CA GLN A 146 13.70 -5.78 -21.45
C GLN A 146 13.95 -4.32 -21.84
N THR A 147 13.09 -3.74 -22.65
CA THR A 147 13.19 -2.34 -23.06
C THR A 147 13.13 -1.41 -21.85
N LEU A 148 12.20 -1.65 -20.92
CA LEU A 148 12.09 -0.85 -19.71
C LEU A 148 13.36 -0.95 -18.84
N ILE A 149 13.88 -2.18 -18.63
CA ILE A 149 15.13 -2.41 -17.89
C ILE A 149 16.31 -1.69 -18.53
N VAL A 150 16.48 -1.81 -19.85
CA VAL A 150 17.59 -1.17 -20.58
C VAL A 150 17.53 0.36 -20.46
N ASN A 151 16.35 0.96 -20.56
CA ASN A 151 16.19 2.40 -20.40
C ASN A 151 16.52 2.88 -18.99
N VAL A 152 16.14 2.10 -17.97
CA VAL A 152 16.48 2.41 -16.56
C VAL A 152 17.98 2.27 -16.33
N GLN A 153 18.61 1.18 -16.79
CA GLN A 153 20.05 0.93 -16.61
C GLN A 153 20.92 1.97 -17.34
N ASN A 154 20.47 2.45 -18.49
CA ASN A 154 21.15 3.51 -19.24
C ASN A 154 20.89 4.92 -18.65
N GLY A 155 20.10 5.04 -17.60
CA GLY A 155 19.77 6.32 -16.99
C GLY A 155 18.89 7.22 -17.86
N MET A 156 18.24 6.65 -18.88
CA MET A 156 17.36 7.40 -19.79
C MET A 156 16.06 7.81 -19.08
N MET A 157 15.58 6.97 -18.17
CA MET A 157 14.38 7.23 -17.36
C MET A 157 14.46 6.52 -16.01
N ARG A 158 13.69 7.01 -15.05
CA ARG A 158 13.43 6.30 -13.79
C ARG A 158 12.13 5.55 -13.97
N ALA A 159 12.15 4.24 -13.84
CA ALA A 159 10.94 3.44 -13.96
C ALA A 159 11.00 2.18 -13.12
N CYS A 160 9.81 1.66 -12.79
CA CYS A 160 9.63 0.35 -12.21
C CYS A 160 8.40 -0.32 -12.82
N ALA A 161 8.39 -1.64 -12.84
CA ALA A 161 7.24 -2.43 -13.22
C ALA A 161 6.83 -3.36 -12.07
N VAL A 162 5.55 -3.40 -11.78
CA VAL A 162 4.91 -4.24 -10.76
C VAL A 162 3.91 -5.17 -11.44
N THR A 163 3.97 -6.43 -11.07
CA THR A 163 3.03 -7.44 -11.55
C THR A 163 2.05 -7.79 -10.44
N LEU A 164 0.78 -7.55 -10.68
CA LEU A 164 -0.27 -7.86 -9.73
C LEU A 164 -0.60 -9.35 -9.74
N GLN A 165 -0.87 -9.90 -8.56
CA GLN A 165 -1.34 -11.28 -8.42
C GLN A 165 -2.73 -11.44 -9.05
N PRO A 166 -3.04 -12.60 -9.67
CA PRO A 166 -4.33 -12.80 -10.35
C PRO A 166 -5.53 -12.86 -9.41
N PHE A 167 -5.29 -13.01 -8.12
CA PHE A 167 -6.35 -13.08 -7.11
C PHE A 167 -6.84 -11.66 -6.79
N HIS A 168 -8.15 -11.40 -6.95
CA HIS A 168 -8.77 -10.07 -6.81
C HIS A 168 -8.21 -8.98 -7.74
N PHE A 169 -7.66 -9.36 -8.88
CA PHE A 169 -7.04 -8.42 -9.80
C PHE A 169 -7.97 -7.27 -10.22
N ASP A 170 -9.20 -7.58 -10.61
CA ASP A 170 -10.16 -6.57 -11.10
C ASP A 170 -10.57 -5.57 -10.00
N GLU A 171 -10.68 -6.05 -8.75
CA GLU A 171 -10.99 -5.22 -7.58
C GLU A 171 -9.83 -4.28 -7.25
N VAL A 172 -8.61 -4.80 -7.21
CA VAL A 172 -7.40 -4.01 -6.97
C VAL A 172 -7.19 -2.96 -8.07
N MET A 173 -7.47 -3.30 -9.33
CA MET A 173 -7.38 -2.34 -10.43
C MET A 173 -8.40 -1.20 -10.30
N GLN A 174 -9.64 -1.49 -9.90
CA GLN A 174 -10.64 -0.45 -9.61
C GLN A 174 -10.22 0.46 -8.45
N ASP A 175 -9.61 -0.11 -7.41
CA ASP A 175 -9.10 0.65 -6.28
C ASP A 175 -7.93 1.55 -6.70
N LEU A 176 -7.04 1.04 -7.57
CA LEU A 176 -5.94 1.82 -8.14
C LEU A 176 -6.45 2.95 -9.06
N GLU A 177 -7.43 2.68 -9.90
CA GLU A 177 -8.05 3.70 -10.76
C GLU A 177 -8.68 4.82 -9.92
N ALA A 178 -9.39 4.46 -8.84
CA ALA A 178 -9.96 5.42 -7.91
C ALA A 178 -8.89 6.23 -7.16
N LEU A 179 -7.80 5.57 -6.75
CA LEU A 179 -6.66 6.20 -6.07
C LEU A 179 -5.93 7.21 -6.95
N VAL A 180 -5.64 6.81 -8.19
CA VAL A 180 -4.82 7.59 -9.13
C VAL A 180 -5.62 8.72 -9.77
N GLY A 181 -6.89 8.47 -10.06
CA GLY A 181 -7.79 9.42 -10.73
C GLY A 181 -7.31 9.80 -12.14
N ASP A 182 -7.88 10.84 -12.71
CA ASP A 182 -7.62 11.27 -14.10
C ASP A 182 -6.19 11.77 -14.36
N SER A 183 -5.47 12.15 -13.31
CA SER A 183 -4.13 12.73 -13.47
C SER A 183 -3.03 11.71 -13.75
N ASN A 184 -3.25 10.45 -13.42
CA ASN A 184 -2.27 9.35 -13.48
C ASN A 184 -0.93 9.68 -12.79
N ILE A 185 -0.94 10.58 -11.79
CA ILE A 185 0.26 11.08 -11.13
C ILE A 185 0.10 10.94 -9.61
N ILE A 186 1.12 10.36 -8.98
CA ILE A 186 1.24 10.29 -7.53
C ILE A 186 2.52 10.96 -7.04
N GLY A 187 2.57 11.29 -5.75
CA GLY A 187 3.73 11.93 -5.13
C GLY A 187 4.95 11.02 -5.07
N LYS A 188 4.80 9.82 -4.55
CA LYS A 188 5.89 8.86 -4.34
C LYS A 188 5.41 7.41 -4.48
N ALA A 189 6.28 6.55 -4.98
CA ALA A 189 6.10 5.10 -4.94
C ALA A 189 7.34 4.44 -4.35
N VAL A 190 7.13 3.51 -3.41
CA VAL A 190 8.18 2.67 -2.83
C VAL A 190 7.84 1.22 -3.12
N ILE A 191 8.69 0.55 -3.87
CA ILE A 191 8.45 -0.80 -4.36
C ILE A 191 9.53 -1.72 -3.81
N GLY A 192 9.12 -2.65 -2.96
CA GLY A 192 9.94 -3.72 -2.43
C GLY A 192 9.81 -5.02 -3.21
N LYS A 193 10.34 -6.09 -2.65
CA LYS A 193 10.29 -7.43 -3.26
C LYS A 193 8.86 -8.02 -3.28
N GLY A 194 8.03 -7.71 -2.29
CA GLY A 194 6.68 -8.28 -2.16
C GLY A 194 5.62 -7.25 -1.83
N TYR A 195 5.92 -5.96 -1.87
CA TYR A 195 4.98 -4.89 -1.59
C TYR A 195 5.22 -3.67 -2.48
N THR A 196 4.20 -2.87 -2.66
CA THR A 196 4.27 -1.58 -3.36
C THR A 196 3.44 -0.57 -2.59
N ARG A 197 4.06 0.51 -2.12
CA ARG A 197 3.41 1.63 -1.44
C ARG A 197 3.27 2.81 -2.39
N LEU A 198 2.05 3.26 -2.57
CA LEU A 198 1.69 4.42 -3.38
C LEU A 198 1.28 5.55 -2.45
N ILE A 199 1.96 6.69 -2.50
CA ILE A 199 1.85 7.79 -1.54
C ILE A 199 1.53 9.09 -2.25
N GLY A 200 0.60 9.88 -1.68
CA GLY A 200 0.27 11.20 -2.21
C GLY A 200 -0.53 11.16 -3.50
N ALA A 201 -1.45 10.22 -3.60
CA ALA A 201 -2.42 10.16 -4.67
C ALA A 201 -3.47 11.27 -4.53
N LYS A 202 -4.12 11.64 -5.65
CA LYS A 202 -5.10 12.73 -5.70
C LYS A 202 -6.48 12.27 -6.20
N GLY A 203 -6.72 10.97 -6.22
CA GLY A 203 -7.98 10.41 -6.65
C GLY A 203 -9.12 10.55 -5.63
N ASP A 204 -10.31 10.16 -6.01
CA ASP A 204 -11.49 10.19 -5.14
C ASP A 204 -11.64 8.87 -4.36
N ILE A 205 -10.77 8.72 -3.35
CA ILE A 205 -10.74 7.55 -2.47
C ILE A 205 -12.05 7.44 -1.67
N LYS A 206 -12.63 8.60 -1.30
CA LYS A 206 -13.81 8.65 -0.43
C LYS A 206 -15.03 7.99 -1.06
N THR A 207 -15.32 8.31 -2.31
CA THR A 207 -16.40 7.67 -3.06
C THR A 207 -16.21 6.16 -3.19
N ARG A 208 -14.96 5.71 -3.38
CA ARG A 208 -14.66 4.27 -3.45
C ARG A 208 -14.85 3.57 -2.11
N CYS A 209 -14.41 4.16 -1.00
CA CYS A 209 -14.65 3.64 0.34
C CYS A 209 -16.14 3.53 0.66
N ASP A 210 -16.95 4.52 0.29
CA ASP A 210 -18.39 4.49 0.50
C ASP A 210 -19.05 3.32 -0.26
N VAL A 211 -18.64 3.06 -1.51
CA VAL A 211 -19.12 1.91 -2.30
C VAL A 211 -18.73 0.58 -1.64
N LEU A 212 -17.50 0.44 -1.15
CA LEU A 212 -17.04 -0.77 -0.47
C LEU A 212 -17.80 -1.01 0.84
N ASN A 213 -18.03 0.03 1.63
CA ASN A 213 -18.83 -0.05 2.87
C ASN A 213 -20.27 -0.49 2.59
N GLU A 214 -20.89 0.00 1.51
CA GLU A 214 -22.19 -0.49 1.09
C GLU A 214 -22.20 -1.97 0.68
N GLN A 215 -21.12 -2.45 0.05
CA GLN A 215 -20.99 -3.85 -0.32
C GLN A 215 -20.82 -4.76 0.91
N ILE A 216 -20.02 -4.34 1.88
CA ILE A 216 -19.85 -5.03 3.17
C ILE A 216 -21.20 -5.15 3.89
N THR A 217 -21.93 -4.04 4.01
CA THR A 217 -23.26 -4.02 4.68
C THR A 217 -24.27 -4.94 3.98
N LYS A 218 -24.15 -5.12 2.66
CA LYS A 218 -25.03 -6.04 1.89
C LYS A 218 -24.60 -7.49 2.00
N ALA A 219 -23.32 -7.76 2.26
CA ALA A 219 -22.79 -9.12 2.42
C ALA A 219 -23.08 -9.70 3.81
N ASP A 220 -23.24 -8.84 4.82
CA ASP A 220 -23.58 -9.22 6.20
C ASP A 220 -25.10 -9.48 6.41
N LEU A 221 -25.92 -9.38 5.38
CA LEU A 221 -27.37 -9.66 5.38
C LEU A 221 -27.69 -11.00 4.70
#